data_9cf67a3ead18a9c926406433f4ba47b1
#
_entry.id   9cf67a3ead18a9c926406433f4ba47b1
#
_cell.length_a   1.000
_cell.length_b   1.000
_cell.length_c   1.000
_cell.angle_alpha   90.00
_cell.angle_beta   90.00
_cell.angle_gamma   90.00
#
_symmetry.space_group_name_H-M   'P 1'
#
loop_
_entity.id
_entity.type
_entity.pdbx_description
1 polymer ?
#
loop_
_entity_poly.entity_id
_entity_poly.type
_entity_poly.pdbx_seq_one_letter_code
_entity_poly.pdbx_strand_id
1 'polypeptide(L)'
;VTDSDSQPTERFTRRPRAAPETTRVALENFLDSVEAISAFLDQATTGGRDRFRRNSPAYACGSLAIIRAAALFEADAFSEFLADTPDEVAKALRTMRNIASHSGYRAMNDDRFWVTLTVELPPHVARWRTAAQTSSSS
;
A
#
# COMPACT_ATOMS: atom_id res chain seq x y z
N VAL A 1 -27.16 31.29 17.46
CA VAL A 1 -27.14 30.70 17.28
C VAL A 1 -26.91 29.97 16.99
N THR A 2 -26.91 30.21 16.82
CA THR A 2 -26.89 29.58 16.60
C THR A 2 -26.63 28.88 16.03
N ASP A 3 -26.33 29.05 15.57
CA ASP A 3 -26.23 28.40 15.10
C ASP A 3 -25.84 27.79 14.83
N SER A 4 -25.52 28.11 14.94
CA SER A 4 -25.26 27.52 14.73
C SER A 4 -24.97 26.73 14.69
N ASP A 5 -24.68 26.61 14.91
CA ASP A 5 -24.82 25.77 14.98
C ASP A 5 -24.92 24.66 14.43
N SER A 6 -24.98 24.09 14.25
CA SER A 6 -25.69 23.13 13.41
C SER A 6 -24.91 22.78 12.16
N GLN A 7 -24.00 23.58 11.80
CA GLN A 7 -23.24 23.40 10.58
C GLN A 7 -22.42 22.12 10.50
N PRO A 8 -21.78 21.67 11.56
CA PRO A 8 -20.98 20.45 11.44
C PRO A 8 -21.78 19.26 10.94
N THR A 9 -22.99 19.13 11.40
CA THR A 9 -23.85 18.04 10.98
C THR A 9 -24.20 18.15 9.52
N GLU A 10 -24.42 19.34 9.06
CA GLU A 10 -24.80 19.56 7.68
C GLU A 10 -23.69 19.16 6.72
N ARG A 11 -22.45 19.35 7.15
CA ARG A 11 -21.33 18.99 6.28
C ARG A 11 -21.32 17.51 5.97
N PHE A 12 -21.71 16.70 6.91
CA PHE A 12 -21.72 15.26 6.67
C PHE A 12 -22.80 14.86 5.68
N THR A 13 -23.90 15.54 5.67
CA THR A 13 -24.98 15.18 4.77
C THR A 13 -24.69 15.58 3.33
N ARG A 14 -23.71 16.43 3.13
CA ARG A 14 -23.38 16.86 1.77
C ARG A 14 -22.44 15.92 1.03
N ARG A 15 -22.09 14.83 1.62
CA ARG A 15 -21.12 13.90 1.04
C ARG A 15 -21.43 13.46 -0.37
N PRO A 16 -22.70 13.19 -0.75
CA PRO A 16 -22.93 12.69 -2.10
C PRO A 16 -22.37 13.60 -3.19
N ARG A 17 -22.45 14.91 -2.97
CA ARG A 17 -21.94 15.82 -3.97
C ARG A 17 -20.42 15.74 -4.09
N ALA A 18 -19.73 15.52 -2.99
CA ALA A 18 -18.28 15.49 -2.97
C ALA A 18 -17.71 14.14 -3.42
N ALA A 19 -18.54 13.10 -3.53
CA ALA A 19 -18.06 11.75 -3.76
C ALA A 19 -17.21 11.59 -5.02
N PRO A 20 -17.60 12.13 -6.20
CA PRO A 20 -16.76 11.95 -7.39
C PRO A 20 -15.38 12.54 -7.25
N GLU A 21 -15.28 13.71 -6.65
CA GLU A 21 -14.00 14.35 -6.46
C GLU A 21 -13.16 13.63 -5.41
N THR A 22 -13.79 13.17 -4.34
CA THR A 22 -13.12 12.38 -3.32
C THR A 22 -12.58 11.09 -3.92
N THR A 23 -13.37 10.45 -4.79
CA THR A 23 -12.94 9.22 -5.44
C THR A 23 -11.75 9.46 -6.34
N ARG A 24 -11.72 10.59 -7.06
CA ARG A 24 -10.59 10.92 -7.91
C ARG A 24 -9.32 11.14 -7.11
N VAL A 25 -9.42 11.84 -5.98
CA VAL A 25 -8.28 12.07 -5.11
C VAL A 25 -7.78 10.74 -4.55
N ALA A 26 -8.69 9.87 -4.13
CA ALA A 26 -8.32 8.55 -3.62
C ALA A 26 -7.61 7.74 -4.71
N LEU A 27 -8.10 7.80 -5.94
CA LEU A 27 -7.49 7.10 -7.06
C LEU A 27 -6.06 7.59 -7.31
N GLU A 28 -5.87 8.90 -7.32
CA GLU A 28 -4.55 9.48 -7.53
C GLU A 28 -3.60 9.07 -6.41
N ASN A 29 -4.06 9.12 -5.17
CA ASN A 29 -3.25 8.73 -4.03
C ASN A 29 -2.90 7.24 -4.07
N PHE A 30 -3.87 6.41 -4.47
CA PHE A 30 -3.64 4.98 -4.60
C PHE A 30 -2.58 4.70 -5.67
N LEU A 31 -2.70 5.33 -6.83
CA LEU A 31 -1.72 5.16 -7.92
C LEU A 31 -0.34 5.62 -7.48
N ASP A 32 -0.25 6.76 -6.80
CA ASP A 32 1.04 7.23 -6.28
C ASP A 32 1.67 6.19 -5.36
N SER A 33 0.86 5.59 -4.49
CA SER A 33 1.37 4.58 -3.57
C SER A 33 1.82 3.33 -4.30
N VAL A 34 1.05 2.88 -5.29
CA VAL A 34 1.41 1.70 -6.08
C VAL A 34 2.71 1.94 -6.83
N GLU A 35 2.89 3.13 -7.41
CA GLU A 35 4.13 3.44 -8.14
C GLU A 35 5.32 3.54 -7.19
N ALA A 36 5.13 4.07 -5.99
CA ALA A 36 6.20 4.10 -4.99
C ALA A 36 6.60 2.69 -4.58
N ILE A 37 5.61 1.81 -4.35
CA ILE A 37 5.89 0.41 -4.00
C ILE A 37 6.69 -0.25 -5.13
N SER A 38 6.27 -0.04 -6.36
CA SER A 38 6.95 -0.60 -7.53
C SER A 38 8.41 -0.13 -7.60
N ALA A 39 8.64 1.16 -7.37
CA ALA A 39 9.99 1.71 -7.39
C ALA A 39 10.87 1.12 -6.29
N PHE A 40 10.33 0.97 -5.08
CA PHE A 40 11.08 0.35 -3.99
C PHE A 40 11.38 -1.11 -4.26
N LEU A 41 10.42 -1.84 -4.87
CA LEU A 41 10.67 -3.23 -5.26
C LEU A 41 11.81 -3.33 -6.26
N ASP A 42 11.83 -2.44 -7.25
CA ASP A 42 12.89 -2.43 -8.24
C ASP A 42 14.24 -2.19 -7.59
N GLN A 43 14.32 -1.21 -6.69
CA GLN A 43 15.56 -0.91 -5.99
C GLN A 43 16.01 -2.07 -5.11
N ALA A 44 15.06 -2.75 -4.50
CA ALA A 44 15.39 -3.87 -3.61
C ALA A 44 15.91 -5.08 -4.36
N THR A 45 15.42 -5.32 -5.58
CA THR A 45 15.64 -6.59 -6.27
C THR A 45 16.61 -6.52 -7.45
N THR A 46 16.91 -5.32 -7.96
CA THR A 46 17.73 -5.16 -9.15
C THR A 46 19.11 -5.79 -9.02
N GLY A 47 19.72 -5.70 -7.85
CA GLY A 47 21.07 -6.23 -7.63
C GLY A 47 21.13 -7.73 -7.37
N GLY A 48 19.96 -8.41 -7.30
CA GLY A 48 19.90 -9.84 -7.04
C GLY A 48 19.97 -10.17 -5.57
N ARG A 49 19.81 -11.47 -5.26
CA ARG A 49 19.76 -11.94 -3.88
C ARG A 49 21.02 -11.60 -3.10
N ASP A 50 22.19 -11.62 -3.75
CA ASP A 50 23.46 -11.37 -3.07
C ASP A 50 23.57 -9.95 -2.55
N ARG A 51 22.93 -8.99 -3.21
CA ARG A 51 22.94 -7.60 -2.76
C ARG A 51 21.86 -7.31 -1.71
N PHE A 52 20.92 -8.22 -1.57
CA PHE A 52 19.81 -8.07 -0.63
C PHE A 52 20.20 -8.59 0.74
N ARG A 53 20.96 -7.79 1.46
CA ARG A 53 21.47 -8.18 2.79
C ARG A 53 20.98 -7.23 3.82
N ARG A 54 20.82 -7.74 5.04
CA ARG A 54 20.46 -6.93 6.18
C ARG A 54 21.41 -5.73 6.27
N ASN A 55 20.83 -4.55 6.52
CA ASN A 55 21.55 -3.27 6.61
C ASN A 55 22.05 -2.75 5.27
N SER A 56 21.63 -3.32 4.15
CA SER A 56 21.96 -2.78 2.84
C SER A 56 20.86 -1.84 2.35
N PRO A 57 21.15 -0.95 1.40
CA PRO A 57 20.11 -0.12 0.79
C PRO A 57 19.01 -0.95 0.15
N ALA A 58 19.34 -2.08 -0.47
CA ALA A 58 18.35 -2.95 -1.09
C ALA A 58 17.36 -3.47 -0.05
N TYR A 59 17.87 -3.88 1.10
CA TYR A 59 17.03 -4.39 2.19
C TYR A 59 16.11 -3.30 2.72
N ALA A 60 16.65 -2.09 2.86
CA ALA A 60 15.85 -0.95 3.30
C ALA A 60 14.73 -0.64 2.32
N CYS A 61 15.00 -0.67 1.02
CA CYS A 61 13.99 -0.46 0.00
C CYS A 61 12.92 -1.55 0.04
N GLY A 62 13.32 -2.79 0.26
CA GLY A 62 12.37 -3.89 0.42
C GLY A 62 11.45 -3.67 1.61
N SER A 63 12.02 -3.19 2.73
CA SER A 63 11.24 -2.88 3.92
C SER A 63 10.23 -1.77 3.64
N LEU A 64 10.66 -0.73 2.93
CA LEU A 64 9.75 0.37 2.56
C LEU A 64 8.64 -0.11 1.64
N ALA A 65 8.94 -1.01 0.71
CA ALA A 65 7.91 -1.57 -0.15
C ALA A 65 6.84 -2.30 0.67
N ILE A 66 7.26 -3.09 1.65
CA ILE A 66 6.33 -3.82 2.52
C ILE A 66 5.51 -2.85 3.37
N ILE A 67 6.16 -1.86 3.96
CA ILE A 67 5.47 -0.87 4.80
C ILE A 67 4.42 -0.12 3.98
N ARG A 68 4.78 0.31 2.79
CA ARG A 68 3.85 1.03 1.92
C ARG A 68 2.73 0.13 1.43
N ALA A 69 3.03 -1.12 1.11
CA ALA A 69 1.99 -2.06 0.67
C ALA A 69 1.01 -2.36 1.79
N ALA A 70 1.50 -2.57 3.01
CA ALA A 70 0.62 -2.80 4.16
C ALA A 70 -0.28 -1.59 4.42
N ALA A 71 0.26 -0.38 4.22
CA ALA A 71 -0.49 0.84 4.47
C ALA A 71 -1.69 0.99 3.52
N LEU A 72 -1.65 0.39 2.34
CA LEU A 72 -2.78 0.45 1.42
C LEU A 72 -4.06 -0.09 2.06
N PHE A 73 -3.92 -1.12 2.89
CA PHE A 73 -5.06 -1.80 3.49
C PHE A 73 -5.62 -1.07 4.72
N GLU A 74 -4.95 0.00 5.14
CA GLU A 74 -5.38 0.76 6.31
C GLU A 74 -6.21 1.99 5.93
N ALA A 75 -6.28 2.30 4.65
CA ALA A 75 -7.05 3.44 4.16
C ALA A 75 -8.36 2.96 3.58
N ASP A 76 -9.46 3.28 4.23
CA ASP A 76 -10.79 2.87 3.77
C ASP A 76 -11.07 3.34 2.34
N ALA A 77 -10.50 4.48 1.97
CA ALA A 77 -10.72 5.03 0.64
C ALA A 77 -10.16 4.14 -0.48
N PHE A 78 -9.27 3.21 -0.14
CA PHE A 78 -8.65 2.33 -1.13
C PHE A 78 -9.34 0.98 -1.26
N SER A 79 -10.37 0.71 -0.45
CA SER A 79 -10.93 -0.64 -0.37
C SER A 79 -11.46 -1.15 -1.69
N GLU A 80 -12.01 -0.30 -2.54
CA GLU A 80 -12.53 -0.79 -3.84
C GLU A 80 -11.41 -1.25 -4.76
N PHE A 81 -10.22 -0.65 -4.67
CA PHE A 81 -9.09 -1.06 -5.50
C PHE A 81 -8.45 -2.35 -5.01
N LEU A 82 -8.72 -2.72 -3.77
CA LEU A 82 -8.14 -3.89 -3.11
C LEU A 82 -9.13 -5.04 -2.97
N ALA A 83 -10.32 -4.89 -3.56
CA ALA A 83 -11.43 -5.82 -3.32
C ALA A 83 -11.08 -7.25 -3.73
N ASP A 84 -10.25 -7.43 -4.75
CA ASP A 84 -9.89 -8.76 -5.24
C ASP A 84 -8.65 -9.32 -4.56
N THR A 85 -8.08 -8.62 -3.59
CA THR A 85 -6.90 -9.09 -2.88
C THR A 85 -7.34 -9.92 -1.68
N PRO A 86 -6.87 -11.15 -1.55
CA PRO A 86 -7.25 -11.98 -0.39
C PRO A 86 -6.78 -11.39 0.93
N ASP A 87 -7.56 -11.63 1.99
CA ASP A 87 -7.23 -11.12 3.32
C ASP A 87 -5.88 -11.62 3.82
N GLU A 88 -5.48 -12.80 3.40
CA GLU A 88 -4.19 -13.37 3.79
C GLU A 88 -3.02 -12.50 3.35
N VAL A 89 -3.16 -11.83 2.20
CA VAL A 89 -2.12 -10.93 1.71
C VAL A 89 -1.96 -9.75 2.66
N ALA A 90 -3.06 -9.14 3.06
CA ALA A 90 -3.02 -8.02 4.01
C ALA A 90 -2.40 -8.45 5.33
N LYS A 91 -2.76 -9.63 5.82
CA LYS A 91 -2.21 -10.15 7.07
C LYS A 91 -0.71 -10.38 6.97
N ALA A 92 -0.28 -10.99 5.87
CA ALA A 92 1.15 -11.27 5.68
C ALA A 92 1.95 -9.97 5.60
N LEU A 93 1.42 -8.97 4.90
CA LEU A 93 2.10 -7.68 4.79
C LEU A 93 2.19 -6.99 6.14
N ARG A 94 1.12 -7.04 6.94
CA ARG A 94 1.15 -6.44 8.27
C ARG A 94 2.15 -7.13 9.18
N THR A 95 2.23 -8.45 9.11
CA THR A 95 3.20 -9.21 9.89
C THR A 95 4.63 -8.81 9.52
N MET A 96 4.92 -8.75 8.23
CA MET A 96 6.25 -8.35 7.79
C MET A 96 6.56 -6.90 8.13
N ARG A 97 5.57 -6.01 8.00
CA ARG A 97 5.76 -4.61 8.40
C ARG A 97 6.12 -4.52 9.87
N ASN A 98 5.45 -5.28 10.71
CA ASN A 98 5.73 -5.24 12.14
C ASN A 98 7.14 -5.73 12.44
N ILE A 99 7.59 -6.77 11.77
CA ILE A 99 8.95 -7.26 11.92
C ILE A 99 9.95 -6.21 11.46
N ALA A 100 9.69 -5.57 10.30
CA ALA A 100 10.59 -4.57 9.75
C ALA A 100 10.67 -3.32 10.62
N SER A 101 9.56 -2.98 11.27
CA SER A 101 9.48 -1.77 12.11
C SER A 101 10.01 -1.97 13.52
N HIS A 102 10.06 -3.21 13.98
CA HIS A 102 10.45 -3.55 15.35
C HIS A 102 11.60 -4.54 15.31
N SER A 103 12.31 -4.69 16.40
CA SER A 103 13.33 -5.73 16.58
C SER A 103 14.50 -5.67 15.62
N GLY A 104 14.64 -4.62 14.82
CA GLY A 104 15.77 -4.48 13.91
C GLY A 104 15.93 -5.67 12.98
N TYR A 105 14.83 -6.21 12.50
CA TYR A 105 14.78 -7.34 11.56
C TYR A 105 15.19 -8.68 12.16
N ARG A 106 15.40 -8.78 13.47
CA ARG A 106 15.89 -10.03 14.05
C ARG A 106 14.99 -11.21 13.78
N ALA A 107 13.68 -11.01 13.70
CA ALA A 107 12.73 -12.07 13.44
C ALA A 107 12.45 -12.27 11.95
N MET A 108 13.11 -11.51 11.08
CA MET A 108 12.88 -11.61 9.65
C MET A 108 13.64 -12.79 9.07
N ASN A 109 12.94 -13.63 8.33
CA ASN A 109 13.58 -14.66 7.52
C ASN A 109 13.92 -14.03 6.18
N ASP A 110 15.21 -13.85 5.90
CA ASP A 110 15.65 -13.10 4.73
C ASP A 110 15.30 -13.80 3.41
N ASP A 111 15.32 -15.12 3.37
CA ASP A 111 14.93 -15.85 2.16
C ASP A 111 13.45 -15.70 1.89
N ARG A 112 12.64 -15.77 2.92
CA ARG A 112 11.21 -15.55 2.78
C ARG A 112 10.91 -14.12 2.35
N PHE A 113 11.63 -13.18 2.91
CA PHE A 113 11.50 -11.77 2.55
C PHE A 113 11.79 -11.60 1.06
N TRP A 114 12.88 -12.18 0.60
CA TRP A 114 13.24 -12.11 -0.81
C TRP A 114 12.17 -12.71 -1.72
N VAL A 115 11.63 -13.87 -1.35
CA VAL A 115 10.56 -14.51 -2.12
C VAL A 115 9.33 -13.61 -2.16
N THR A 116 8.98 -12.99 -1.04
CA THR A 116 7.86 -12.06 -1.02
C THR A 116 8.05 -10.92 -2.00
N LEU A 117 9.25 -10.33 -2.02
CA LEU A 117 9.53 -9.17 -2.87
C LEU A 117 9.66 -9.51 -4.35
N THR A 118 10.08 -10.74 -4.67
CA THR A 118 10.36 -11.10 -6.06
C THR A 118 9.25 -11.94 -6.69
N VAL A 119 8.54 -12.71 -5.89
CA VAL A 119 7.56 -13.68 -6.41
C VAL A 119 6.13 -13.33 -5.99
N GLU A 120 5.93 -13.04 -4.71
CA GLU A 120 4.57 -12.95 -4.19
C GLU A 120 3.93 -11.58 -4.36
N LEU A 121 4.67 -10.52 -4.08
CA LEU A 121 4.12 -9.17 -4.12
C LEU A 121 3.95 -8.61 -5.53
N PRO A 122 4.88 -8.83 -6.47
CA PRO A 122 4.76 -8.20 -7.79
C PRO A 122 3.44 -8.47 -8.53
N PRO A 123 2.87 -9.69 -8.51
CA PRO A 123 1.57 -9.89 -9.16
C PRO A 123 0.46 -9.07 -8.53
N HIS A 124 0.50 -8.85 -7.22
CA HIS A 124 -0.49 -8.02 -6.55
C HIS A 124 -0.34 -6.56 -6.95
N VAL A 125 0.90 -6.08 -7.02
CA VAL A 125 1.16 -4.70 -7.46
C VAL A 125 0.60 -4.49 -8.85
N ALA A 126 0.81 -5.44 -9.76
CA ALA A 126 0.28 -5.36 -11.12
C ALA A 126 -1.25 -5.31 -11.11
N ARG A 127 -1.89 -6.13 -10.29
CA ARG A 127 -3.35 -6.14 -10.18
C ARG A 127 -3.89 -4.83 -9.61
N TRP A 128 -3.22 -4.28 -8.61
CA TRP A 128 -3.63 -3.00 -8.02
C TRP A 128 -3.54 -1.88 -9.05
N ARG A 129 -2.45 -1.88 -9.81
CA ARG A 129 -2.29 -0.88 -10.87
C ARG A 129 -3.42 -0.99 -11.91
N THR A 130 -3.74 -2.22 -12.31
CA THR A 130 -4.80 -2.45 -13.27
C THR A 130 -6.16 -2.02 -12.72
N ALA A 131 -6.44 -2.35 -11.45
CA ALA A 131 -7.70 -1.96 -10.84
C ALA A 131 -7.87 -0.44 -10.82
N ALA A 132 -6.80 0.27 -10.50
CA ALA A 132 -6.84 1.73 -10.48
C ALA A 132 -7.00 2.31 -11.88
N GLN A 133 -6.30 1.76 -12.85
CA GLN A 133 -6.40 2.24 -14.22
C GLN A 133 -7.79 1.97 -14.80
N THR A 134 -8.38 0.86 -14.46
CA THR A 134 -9.74 0.53 -14.90
C THR A 134 -10.74 1.52 -14.30
N SER A 135 -10.58 1.86 -13.02
CA SER A 135 -11.44 2.86 -12.37
C SER A 135 -11.30 4.23 -13.03
N SER A 136 -10.09 4.57 -13.43
CA SER A 136 -9.80 5.84 -14.08
C SER A 136 -10.48 5.94 -15.44
N SER A 137 -10.67 4.81 -16.12
CA SER A 137 -11.29 4.78 -17.44
C SER A 137 -12.81 4.83 -17.39
N SER A 138 -13.42 4.58 -16.25
CA SER A 138 -14.88 4.64 -16.09
C SER A 138 -15.40 6.05 -15.79
#